data_10b4651af1a5f53d001c7106aae804fa
#
_entry.id   10b4651af1a5f53d001c7106aae804fa
#
_cell.length_a   1.000
_cell.length_b   1.000
_cell.length_c   1.000
_cell.angle_alpha   90.00
_cell.angle_beta   90.00
_cell.angle_gamma   90.00
#
_symmetry.space_group_name_H-M   'P 1'
#
loop_
_entity.id
_entity.type
_entity.pdbx_description
1 polymer ?
#
loop_
_entity_poly.entity_id
_entity_poly.type
_entity_poly.pdbx_seq_one_letter_code
_entity_poly.pdbx_strand_id
1 'polypeptide(L)'
;PHPLTPSSPLLTQSLPSLKPTQPAALEKLNQGLALIEQGKVVEAIAAFREAAELNPQLAPAHYNLGLALRQTGELQAAADAFYQATQADPNFALAFANLGAALLEGNNLEQAAAYLSKAIELDPDLGVAHYNYGLALSELGKLEEAIAAFQKAMQLSRNAPEPAYHLGMIYWQQGKIEEAKKSLQQAIKISPQYPEAYYSLGSILFEQGDLEGALAAFREAAQSNSNYANAYYGAGLVFLRQNRFSDAEQVLEYARDLYKAQGISEWAANAEELLEQARNSNR
;
A
#
# COMPACT_ATOMS: atom_id res chain seq x y z
N PRO A 1 3.01 3.15 4.50
CA PRO A 1 2.19 2.95 3.31
C PRO A 1 2.83 1.87 2.47
N HIS A 2 2.06 0.81 2.15
CA HIS A 2 2.56 -0.22 1.27
C HIS A 2 2.23 0.18 -0.17
N PRO A 3 3.20 0.12 -1.12
CA PRO A 3 2.90 0.33 -2.52
C PRO A 3 1.92 -0.74 -2.99
N LEU A 4 0.88 -0.31 -3.74
CA LEU A 4 -0.01 -1.26 -4.38
C LEU A 4 0.79 -2.00 -5.46
N THR A 5 0.68 -3.31 -5.43
CA THR A 5 1.18 -4.10 -6.54
C THR A 5 0.10 -4.16 -7.60
N PRO A 6 0.46 -4.00 -8.88
CA PRO A 6 -0.46 -4.43 -9.90
C PRO A 6 -0.86 -5.87 -9.57
N SER A 7 -2.13 -6.11 -9.26
CA SER A 7 -2.70 -7.45 -9.28
C SER A 7 -2.75 -7.88 -10.75
N SER A 8 -1.56 -8.03 -11.33
CA SER A 8 -1.46 -8.40 -12.73
C SER A 8 -1.79 -9.87 -12.81
N PRO A 9 -2.81 -10.26 -13.59
CA PRO A 9 -2.86 -11.61 -14.08
C PRO A 9 -1.51 -11.88 -14.74
N LEU A 10 -0.94 -13.03 -14.44
CA LEU A 10 0.21 -13.54 -15.15
C LEU A 10 -0.03 -13.29 -16.64
N LEU A 11 0.89 -12.57 -17.30
CA LEU A 11 0.71 -12.18 -18.68
C LEU A 11 0.61 -13.43 -19.57
N THR A 12 -0.61 -13.83 -19.86
CA THR A 12 -0.93 -14.74 -20.96
C THR A 12 -1.12 -13.96 -22.27
N GLN A 13 -0.64 -12.70 -22.32
CA GLN A 13 -0.76 -11.89 -23.54
C GLN A 13 -0.05 -12.57 -24.71
N SER A 14 -0.73 -12.59 -25.83
CA SER A 14 -0.16 -12.94 -27.14
C SER A 14 1.14 -12.15 -27.33
N LEU A 15 2.26 -12.89 -27.29
CA LEU A 15 3.59 -12.34 -27.48
C LEU A 15 3.63 -11.57 -28.81
N PRO A 16 4.11 -10.31 -28.84
CA PRO A 16 4.43 -9.67 -30.11
C PRO A 16 5.39 -10.57 -30.88
N SER A 17 5.30 -10.58 -32.20
CA SER A 17 6.02 -11.47 -33.13
C SER A 17 7.50 -11.64 -32.75
N LEU A 18 7.77 -12.62 -31.91
CA LEU A 18 9.11 -12.99 -31.49
C LEU A 18 9.88 -13.54 -32.70
N LYS A 19 11.07 -13.03 -32.95
CA LYS A 19 12.09 -13.73 -33.76
C LYS A 19 12.17 -15.18 -33.25
N PRO A 20 12.50 -16.19 -34.08
CA PRO A 20 12.52 -17.61 -33.69
C PRO A 20 13.58 -17.81 -32.58
N THR A 21 13.22 -17.49 -31.38
CA THR A 21 14.09 -17.53 -30.22
C THR A 21 13.67 -18.74 -29.39
N GLN A 22 14.53 -19.68 -29.40
CA GLN A 22 14.67 -20.83 -28.53
C GLN A 22 13.34 -21.40 -27.96
N PRO A 23 12.74 -22.39 -28.62
CA PRO A 23 11.52 -23.06 -28.13
C PRO A 23 11.63 -23.50 -26.66
N ALA A 24 12.83 -23.86 -26.20
CA ALA A 24 13.12 -24.26 -24.83
C ALA A 24 12.89 -23.15 -23.81
N ALA A 25 13.21 -21.86 -24.10
CA ALA A 25 12.96 -20.75 -23.20
C ALA A 25 11.45 -20.53 -23.00
N LEU A 26 10.66 -20.61 -24.08
CA LEU A 26 9.21 -20.51 -24.03
C LEU A 26 8.57 -21.68 -23.27
N GLU A 27 9.10 -22.90 -23.46
CA GLU A 27 8.64 -24.06 -22.71
C GLU A 27 8.85 -23.87 -21.21
N LYS A 28 10.04 -23.39 -20.79
CA LYS A 28 10.33 -23.11 -19.39
C LYS A 28 9.47 -21.95 -18.82
N LEU A 29 9.22 -20.90 -19.59
CA LEU A 29 8.28 -19.84 -19.20
C LEU A 29 6.88 -20.42 -18.97
N ASN A 30 6.35 -21.23 -19.89
CA ASN A 30 5.04 -21.86 -19.76
C ASN A 30 4.99 -22.83 -18.57
N GLN A 31 6.06 -23.57 -18.32
CA GLN A 31 6.20 -24.43 -17.14
C GLN A 31 6.10 -23.61 -15.85
N GLY A 32 6.81 -22.47 -15.78
CA GLY A 32 6.73 -21.55 -14.63
C GLY A 32 5.32 -21.01 -14.41
N LEU A 33 4.63 -20.60 -15.48
CA LEU A 33 3.25 -20.11 -15.38
C LEU A 33 2.31 -21.21 -14.84
N ALA A 34 2.41 -22.45 -15.34
CA ALA A 34 1.63 -23.57 -14.85
C ALA A 34 1.93 -23.91 -13.37
N LEU A 35 3.17 -23.73 -12.91
CA LEU A 35 3.56 -23.93 -11.51
C LEU A 35 2.97 -22.87 -10.60
N ILE A 36 2.88 -21.61 -11.05
CA ILE A 36 2.19 -20.55 -10.31
C ILE A 36 0.69 -20.89 -10.13
N GLU A 37 0.02 -21.35 -11.19
CA GLU A 37 -1.39 -21.77 -11.11
C GLU A 37 -1.61 -22.90 -10.09
N GLN A 38 -0.60 -23.75 -9.87
CA GLN A 38 -0.60 -24.80 -8.86
C GLN A 38 -0.18 -24.31 -7.45
N GLY A 39 0.16 -23.03 -7.27
CA GLY A 39 0.68 -22.49 -6.02
C GLY A 39 2.13 -22.87 -5.69
N LYS A 40 2.87 -23.45 -6.65
CA LYS A 40 4.26 -23.91 -6.50
C LYS A 40 5.25 -22.80 -6.88
N VAL A 41 5.26 -21.73 -6.04
CA VAL A 41 6.00 -20.50 -6.36
C VAL A 41 7.51 -20.73 -6.44
N VAL A 42 8.08 -21.55 -5.55
CA VAL A 42 9.54 -21.82 -5.52
C VAL A 42 9.99 -22.54 -6.79
N GLU A 43 9.23 -23.55 -7.23
CA GLU A 43 9.51 -24.28 -8.47
C GLU A 43 9.31 -23.36 -9.69
N ALA A 44 8.33 -22.46 -9.65
CA ALA A 44 8.11 -21.48 -10.70
C ALA A 44 9.30 -20.51 -10.85
N ILE A 45 9.90 -20.06 -9.75
CA ILE A 45 11.12 -19.24 -9.74
C ILE A 45 12.25 -19.94 -10.50
N ALA A 46 12.46 -21.23 -10.25
CA ALA A 46 13.48 -22.02 -10.95
C ALA A 46 13.21 -22.08 -12.47
N ALA A 47 11.96 -22.35 -12.85
CA ALA A 47 11.56 -22.42 -14.26
C ALA A 47 11.70 -21.07 -14.98
N PHE A 48 11.30 -19.97 -14.36
CA PHE A 48 11.46 -18.62 -14.93
C PHE A 48 12.94 -18.23 -15.04
N ARG A 49 13.79 -18.62 -14.07
CA ARG A 49 15.23 -18.38 -14.13
C ARG A 49 15.86 -19.15 -15.29
N GLU A 50 15.53 -20.41 -15.47
CA GLU A 50 15.98 -21.21 -16.63
C GLU A 50 15.51 -20.57 -17.96
N ALA A 51 14.26 -20.08 -18.03
CA ALA A 51 13.74 -19.39 -19.21
C ALA A 51 14.57 -18.13 -19.54
N ALA A 52 14.89 -17.33 -18.52
CA ALA A 52 15.70 -16.12 -18.67
C ALA A 52 17.16 -16.40 -19.03
N GLU A 53 17.74 -17.48 -18.52
CA GLU A 53 19.09 -17.95 -18.89
C GLU A 53 19.15 -18.44 -20.34
N LEU A 54 18.14 -19.22 -20.77
CA LEU A 54 18.05 -19.73 -22.14
C LEU A 54 17.81 -18.61 -23.17
N ASN A 55 17.07 -17.56 -22.79
CA ASN A 55 16.87 -16.38 -23.62
C ASN A 55 16.84 -15.10 -22.78
N PRO A 56 17.98 -14.42 -22.59
CA PRO A 56 18.08 -13.18 -21.83
C PRO A 56 17.25 -12.00 -22.39
N GLN A 57 16.80 -12.08 -23.64
CA GLN A 57 15.94 -11.07 -24.27
C GLN A 57 14.44 -11.41 -24.13
N LEU A 58 14.09 -12.47 -23.40
CA LEU A 58 12.69 -12.84 -23.14
C LEU A 58 12.16 -12.05 -21.94
N ALA A 59 11.75 -10.80 -22.18
CA ALA A 59 11.24 -9.88 -21.13
C ALA A 59 10.16 -10.51 -20.23
N PRO A 60 9.19 -11.30 -20.74
CA PRO A 60 8.22 -11.98 -19.88
C PRO A 60 8.83 -12.98 -18.89
N ALA A 61 9.97 -13.60 -19.19
CA ALA A 61 10.64 -14.52 -18.25
C ALA A 61 11.19 -13.75 -17.04
N HIS A 62 11.90 -12.65 -17.28
CA HIS A 62 12.41 -11.77 -16.24
C HIS A 62 11.28 -11.13 -15.42
N TYR A 63 10.22 -10.69 -16.08
CA TYR A 63 9.06 -10.09 -15.43
C TYR A 63 8.36 -11.06 -14.48
N ASN A 64 8.04 -12.28 -14.95
CA ASN A 64 7.39 -13.29 -14.12
C ASN A 64 8.32 -13.81 -13.00
N LEU A 65 9.64 -13.87 -13.25
CA LEU A 65 10.63 -14.14 -12.21
C LEU A 65 10.54 -13.05 -11.10
N GLY A 66 10.50 -11.78 -11.48
CA GLY A 66 10.37 -10.67 -10.54
C GLY A 66 9.08 -10.75 -9.69
N LEU A 67 7.94 -11.08 -10.31
CA LEU A 67 6.67 -11.28 -9.60
C LEU A 67 6.75 -12.42 -8.57
N ALA A 68 7.32 -13.56 -8.98
CA ALA A 68 7.46 -14.72 -8.11
C ALA A 68 8.42 -14.47 -6.93
N LEU A 69 9.57 -13.84 -7.18
CA LEU A 69 10.54 -13.45 -6.14
C LEU A 69 9.94 -12.45 -5.16
N ARG A 70 9.14 -11.51 -5.63
CA ARG A 70 8.44 -10.57 -4.75
C ARG A 70 7.43 -11.27 -3.86
N GLN A 71 6.71 -12.26 -4.37
CA GLN A 71 5.76 -13.05 -3.58
C GLN A 71 6.46 -13.84 -2.47
N THR A 72 7.72 -14.25 -2.64
CA THR A 72 8.53 -14.90 -1.61
C THR A 72 9.26 -13.94 -0.69
N GLY A 73 9.14 -12.62 -0.92
CA GLY A 73 9.79 -11.59 -0.10
C GLY A 73 11.24 -11.28 -0.50
N GLU A 74 11.71 -11.81 -1.62
CA GLU A 74 13.06 -11.59 -2.15
C GLU A 74 13.11 -10.26 -2.94
N LEU A 75 12.89 -9.14 -2.25
CA LEU A 75 12.62 -7.83 -2.88
C LEU A 75 13.75 -7.32 -3.76
N GLN A 76 15.02 -7.48 -3.34
CA GLN A 76 16.17 -7.05 -4.15
C GLN A 76 16.27 -7.87 -5.44
N ALA A 77 16.16 -9.19 -5.33
CA ALA A 77 16.20 -10.07 -6.50
C ALA A 77 15.01 -9.82 -7.45
N ALA A 78 13.84 -9.46 -6.90
CA ALA A 78 12.69 -9.06 -7.69
C ALA A 78 12.95 -7.76 -8.47
N ALA A 79 13.53 -6.75 -7.83
CA ALA A 79 13.92 -5.49 -8.48
C ALA A 79 14.93 -5.74 -9.62
N ASP A 80 15.94 -6.59 -9.39
CA ASP A 80 16.92 -6.95 -10.40
C ASP A 80 16.25 -7.66 -11.60
N ALA A 81 15.31 -8.56 -11.34
CA ALA A 81 14.57 -9.26 -12.40
C ALA A 81 13.67 -8.29 -13.19
N PHE A 82 12.95 -7.38 -12.55
CA PHE A 82 12.17 -6.34 -13.24
C PHE A 82 13.08 -5.41 -14.05
N TYR A 83 14.24 -5.04 -13.53
CA TYR A 83 15.22 -4.26 -14.28
C TYR A 83 15.66 -4.99 -15.56
N GLN A 84 15.99 -6.28 -15.47
CA GLN A 84 16.31 -7.08 -16.66
C GLN A 84 15.14 -7.14 -17.66
N ALA A 85 13.89 -7.21 -17.17
CA ALA A 85 12.72 -7.14 -18.04
C ALA A 85 12.66 -5.81 -18.82
N THR A 86 12.97 -4.67 -18.17
CA THR A 86 13.01 -3.35 -18.83
C THR A 86 14.15 -3.22 -19.84
N GLN A 87 15.28 -3.91 -19.61
CA GLN A 87 16.39 -3.95 -20.56
C GLN A 87 16.06 -4.82 -21.78
N ALA A 88 15.36 -5.93 -21.57
CA ALA A 88 14.92 -6.84 -22.64
C ALA A 88 13.80 -6.23 -23.50
N ASP A 89 12.89 -5.48 -22.88
CA ASP A 89 11.85 -4.70 -23.58
C ASP A 89 11.71 -3.30 -22.98
N PRO A 90 12.30 -2.27 -23.61
CA PRO A 90 12.23 -0.87 -23.16
C PRO A 90 10.82 -0.25 -23.21
N ASN A 91 9.83 -0.92 -23.82
CA ASN A 91 8.44 -0.48 -23.88
C ASN A 91 7.52 -1.22 -22.90
N PHE A 92 8.08 -2.05 -22.02
CA PHE A 92 7.31 -2.84 -21.09
C PHE A 92 6.89 -2.03 -19.85
N ALA A 93 5.82 -1.23 -19.98
CA ALA A 93 5.33 -0.32 -18.94
C ALA A 93 5.12 -1.00 -17.57
N LEU A 94 4.55 -2.22 -17.56
CA LEU A 94 4.35 -2.97 -16.32
C LEU A 94 5.66 -3.38 -15.62
N ALA A 95 6.72 -3.67 -16.38
CA ALA A 95 8.03 -3.97 -15.80
C ALA A 95 8.62 -2.73 -15.12
N PHE A 96 8.52 -1.56 -15.75
CA PHE A 96 8.92 -0.28 -15.14
C PHE A 96 8.11 0.03 -13.88
N ALA A 97 6.79 -0.18 -13.91
CA ALA A 97 5.92 0.06 -12.76
C ALA A 97 6.25 -0.86 -11.57
N ASN A 98 6.50 -2.15 -11.83
CA ASN A 98 6.87 -3.10 -10.77
C ASN A 98 8.29 -2.88 -10.24
N LEU A 99 9.24 -2.48 -11.11
CA LEU A 99 10.58 -2.05 -10.68
C LEU A 99 10.47 -0.84 -9.75
N GLY A 100 9.70 0.19 -10.14
CA GLY A 100 9.48 1.36 -9.31
C GLY A 100 8.82 1.03 -7.97
N ALA A 101 7.84 0.12 -7.96
CA ALA A 101 7.20 -0.34 -6.73
C ALA A 101 8.18 -1.09 -5.80
N ALA A 102 9.01 -1.98 -6.35
CA ALA A 102 10.03 -2.69 -5.57
C ALA A 102 11.09 -1.74 -4.98
N LEU A 103 11.51 -0.74 -5.74
CA LEU A 103 12.44 0.29 -5.27
C LEU A 103 11.81 1.18 -4.18
N LEU A 104 10.51 1.48 -4.29
CA LEU A 104 9.77 2.22 -3.27
C LEU A 104 9.71 1.42 -1.95
N GLU A 105 9.45 0.13 -2.00
CA GLU A 105 9.51 -0.77 -0.83
C GLU A 105 10.92 -0.80 -0.21
N GLY A 106 11.96 -0.74 -1.04
CA GLY A 106 13.36 -0.63 -0.62
C GLY A 106 13.80 0.77 -0.20
N ASN A 107 12.88 1.74 -0.12
CA ASN A 107 13.15 3.15 0.21
C ASN A 107 14.12 3.87 -0.75
N ASN A 108 14.21 3.43 -2.01
CA ASN A 108 14.99 4.07 -3.06
C ASN A 108 14.10 5.06 -3.84
N LEU A 109 13.69 6.12 -3.19
CA LEU A 109 12.58 6.98 -3.60
C LEU A 109 12.79 7.70 -4.94
N GLU A 110 13.98 8.26 -5.19
CA GLU A 110 14.29 8.97 -6.42
C GLU A 110 14.30 8.03 -7.64
N GLN A 111 14.88 6.83 -7.48
CA GLN A 111 14.89 5.83 -8.53
C GLN A 111 13.48 5.28 -8.78
N ALA A 112 12.72 5.03 -7.70
CA ALA A 112 11.33 4.62 -7.80
C ALA A 112 10.52 5.63 -8.61
N ALA A 113 10.61 6.92 -8.27
CA ALA A 113 9.92 7.99 -9.00
C ALA A 113 10.33 8.03 -10.49
N ALA A 114 11.61 7.87 -10.80
CA ALA A 114 12.10 7.89 -12.19
C ALA A 114 11.51 6.73 -13.02
N TYR A 115 11.53 5.50 -12.49
CA TYR A 115 10.98 4.33 -13.20
C TYR A 115 9.46 4.36 -13.29
N LEU A 116 8.77 4.86 -12.26
CA LEU A 116 7.31 5.05 -12.28
C LEU A 116 6.89 6.13 -13.28
N SER A 117 7.63 7.23 -13.36
CA SER A 117 7.44 8.24 -14.43
C SER A 117 7.60 7.64 -15.81
N LYS A 118 8.60 6.75 -16.01
CA LYS A 118 8.78 6.05 -17.28
C LYS A 118 7.63 5.09 -17.59
N ALA A 119 7.11 4.39 -16.59
CA ALA A 119 5.94 3.54 -16.76
C ALA A 119 4.70 4.34 -17.22
N ILE A 120 4.48 5.52 -16.63
CA ILE A 120 3.39 6.44 -16.97
C ILE A 120 3.56 7.02 -18.37
N GLU A 121 4.80 7.32 -18.79
CA GLU A 121 5.10 7.77 -20.16
C GLU A 121 4.72 6.70 -21.20
N LEU A 122 5.01 5.44 -20.89
CA LEU A 122 4.74 4.30 -21.76
C LEU A 122 3.27 3.90 -21.78
N ASP A 123 2.61 3.95 -20.63
CA ASP A 123 1.18 3.65 -20.44
C ASP A 123 0.55 4.67 -19.49
N PRO A 124 -0.02 5.77 -20.01
CA PRO A 124 -0.64 6.82 -19.21
C PRO A 124 -1.89 6.39 -18.44
N ASP A 125 -2.47 5.24 -18.78
CA ASP A 125 -3.69 4.73 -18.14
C ASP A 125 -3.41 3.67 -17.06
N LEU A 126 -2.14 3.44 -16.75
CA LEU A 126 -1.72 2.51 -15.70
C LEU A 126 -1.92 3.13 -14.31
N GLY A 127 -3.13 3.01 -13.76
CA GLY A 127 -3.54 3.63 -12.50
C GLY A 127 -2.61 3.29 -11.31
N VAL A 128 -2.10 2.06 -11.25
CA VAL A 128 -1.17 1.63 -10.20
C VAL A 128 0.19 2.35 -10.30
N ALA A 129 0.67 2.69 -11.50
CA ALA A 129 1.89 3.46 -11.67
C ALA A 129 1.71 4.89 -11.14
N HIS A 130 0.58 5.53 -11.43
CA HIS A 130 0.24 6.84 -10.86
C HIS A 130 0.14 6.80 -9.33
N TYR A 131 -0.46 5.76 -8.77
CA TYR A 131 -0.56 5.62 -7.32
C TYR A 131 0.83 5.48 -6.66
N ASN A 132 1.66 4.55 -7.13
CA ASN A 132 2.99 4.35 -6.58
C ASN A 132 3.91 5.57 -6.82
N TYR A 133 3.74 6.27 -7.95
CA TYR A 133 4.42 7.54 -8.21
C TYR A 133 4.02 8.61 -7.20
N GLY A 134 2.73 8.71 -6.88
CA GLY A 134 2.21 9.58 -5.83
C GLY A 134 2.83 9.27 -4.46
N LEU A 135 2.98 7.99 -4.11
CA LEU A 135 3.67 7.58 -2.88
C LEU A 135 5.13 8.04 -2.87
N ALA A 136 5.89 7.75 -3.93
CA ALA A 136 7.30 8.15 -4.04
C ALA A 136 7.47 9.68 -3.92
N LEU A 137 6.61 10.44 -4.61
CA LEU A 137 6.62 11.90 -4.56
C LEU A 137 6.27 12.44 -3.17
N SER A 138 5.29 11.82 -2.50
CA SER A 138 4.90 12.21 -1.14
C SER A 138 6.04 12.02 -0.15
N GLU A 139 6.73 10.87 -0.20
CA GLU A 139 7.90 10.59 0.64
C GLU A 139 9.09 11.53 0.31
N LEU A 140 9.23 11.97 -0.95
CA LEU A 140 10.20 12.99 -1.36
C LEU A 140 9.79 14.43 -0.97
N GLY A 141 8.63 14.62 -0.36
CA GLY A 141 8.10 15.94 0.02
C GLY A 141 7.53 16.76 -1.15
N LYS A 142 7.40 16.17 -2.34
CA LYS A 142 6.84 16.82 -3.53
C LYS A 142 5.32 16.72 -3.54
N LEU A 143 4.68 17.38 -2.55
CA LEU A 143 3.28 17.16 -2.21
C LEU A 143 2.31 17.55 -3.34
N GLU A 144 2.54 18.63 -4.07
CA GLU A 144 1.65 19.05 -5.16
C GLU A 144 1.68 18.07 -6.35
N GLU A 145 2.86 17.54 -6.68
CA GLU A 145 3.01 16.50 -7.69
C GLU A 145 2.35 15.19 -7.23
N ALA A 146 2.49 14.84 -5.94
CA ALA A 146 1.84 13.66 -5.36
C ALA A 146 0.31 13.76 -5.42
N ILE A 147 -0.26 14.94 -5.11
CA ILE A 147 -1.70 15.20 -5.24
C ILE A 147 -2.17 14.93 -6.68
N ALA A 148 -1.47 15.47 -7.67
CA ALA A 148 -1.83 15.25 -9.07
C ALA A 148 -1.78 13.77 -9.46
N ALA A 149 -0.75 13.04 -9.01
CA ALA A 149 -0.60 11.62 -9.26
C ALA A 149 -1.72 10.78 -8.61
N PHE A 150 -2.07 11.05 -7.34
CA PHE A 150 -3.19 10.37 -6.67
C PHE A 150 -4.53 10.69 -7.31
N GLN A 151 -4.77 11.94 -7.73
CA GLN A 151 -6.00 12.30 -8.45
C GLN A 151 -6.14 11.52 -9.75
N LYS A 152 -5.04 11.37 -10.50
CA LYS A 152 -5.04 10.56 -11.74
C LYS A 152 -5.27 9.07 -11.42
N ALA A 153 -4.64 8.54 -10.37
CA ALA A 153 -4.85 7.18 -9.91
C ALA A 153 -6.34 6.91 -9.56
N MET A 154 -7.00 7.85 -8.87
CA MET A 154 -8.45 7.76 -8.56
C MET A 154 -9.34 7.74 -9.81
N GLN A 155 -8.97 8.49 -10.84
CA GLN A 155 -9.73 8.50 -12.10
C GLN A 155 -9.63 7.16 -12.84
N LEU A 156 -8.44 6.55 -12.81
CA LEU A 156 -8.13 5.31 -13.52
C LEU A 156 -8.56 4.06 -12.71
N SER A 157 -8.46 4.12 -11.39
CA SER A 157 -8.74 3.00 -10.48
C SER A 157 -9.86 3.38 -9.50
N ARG A 158 -11.10 3.44 -9.99
CA ARG A 158 -12.26 3.95 -9.23
C ARG A 158 -12.63 3.13 -8.00
N ASN A 159 -12.21 1.87 -7.94
CA ASN A 159 -12.49 0.94 -6.85
C ASN A 159 -11.34 0.82 -5.85
N ALA A 160 -10.25 1.57 -6.03
CA ALA A 160 -9.12 1.61 -5.10
C ALA A 160 -9.33 2.77 -4.09
N PRO A 161 -9.46 2.50 -2.80
CA PRO A 161 -9.65 3.54 -1.78
C PRO A 161 -8.36 4.26 -1.40
N GLU A 162 -7.19 3.63 -1.62
CA GLU A 162 -5.90 4.08 -1.15
C GLU A 162 -5.49 5.46 -1.70
N PRO A 163 -5.68 5.78 -3.01
CA PRO A 163 -5.34 7.12 -3.51
C PRO A 163 -6.15 8.23 -2.82
N ALA A 164 -7.44 7.98 -2.55
CA ALA A 164 -8.30 8.92 -1.85
C ALA A 164 -7.85 9.11 -0.38
N TYR A 165 -7.46 8.04 0.29
CA TYR A 165 -6.90 8.08 1.63
C TYR A 165 -5.63 8.92 1.68
N HIS A 166 -4.65 8.69 0.80
CA HIS A 166 -3.40 9.44 0.78
C HIS A 166 -3.61 10.91 0.42
N LEU A 167 -4.54 11.22 -0.48
CA LEU A 167 -4.97 12.61 -0.71
C LEU A 167 -5.49 13.27 0.56
N GLY A 168 -6.33 12.56 1.32
CA GLY A 168 -6.84 13.03 2.61
C GLY A 168 -5.72 13.34 3.59
N MET A 169 -4.72 12.48 3.68
CA MET A 169 -3.56 12.66 4.56
C MET A 169 -2.70 13.86 4.15
N ILE A 170 -2.45 14.05 2.85
CA ILE A 170 -1.71 15.23 2.36
C ILE A 170 -2.47 16.52 2.62
N TYR A 171 -3.78 16.55 2.36
CA TYR A 171 -4.58 17.74 2.64
C TYR A 171 -4.64 18.06 4.14
N TRP A 172 -4.72 17.04 5.01
CA TRP A 172 -4.64 17.25 6.45
C TRP A 172 -3.29 17.84 6.86
N GLN A 173 -2.19 17.30 6.36
CA GLN A 173 -0.84 17.86 6.58
C GLN A 173 -0.72 19.32 6.13
N GLN A 174 -1.42 19.71 5.06
CA GLN A 174 -1.45 21.09 4.56
C GLN A 174 -2.45 21.98 5.30
N GLY A 175 -3.17 21.48 6.31
CA GLY A 175 -4.22 22.22 7.01
C GLY A 175 -5.49 22.44 6.18
N LYS A 176 -5.63 21.81 5.03
CA LYS A 176 -6.82 21.84 4.17
C LYS A 176 -7.86 20.83 4.68
N ILE A 177 -8.48 21.17 5.81
CA ILE A 177 -9.26 20.22 6.61
C ILE A 177 -10.51 19.70 5.87
N GLU A 178 -11.23 20.54 5.16
CA GLU A 178 -12.44 20.12 4.45
C GLU A 178 -12.13 19.21 3.26
N GLU A 179 -11.04 19.49 2.53
CA GLU A 179 -10.54 18.63 1.45
C GLU A 179 -10.05 17.29 2.01
N ALA A 180 -9.40 17.30 3.18
CA ALA A 180 -8.97 16.09 3.87
C ALA A 180 -10.16 15.19 4.23
N LYS A 181 -11.18 15.76 4.90
CA LYS A 181 -12.41 15.05 5.26
C LYS A 181 -13.12 14.48 4.03
N LYS A 182 -13.27 15.28 2.97
CA LYS A 182 -13.89 14.85 1.72
C LYS A 182 -13.15 13.66 1.08
N SER A 183 -11.82 13.71 1.07
CA SER A 183 -11.00 12.65 0.50
C SER A 183 -11.06 11.36 1.32
N LEU A 184 -11.03 11.46 2.65
CA LEU A 184 -11.20 10.31 3.56
C LEU A 184 -12.60 9.69 3.43
N GLN A 185 -13.65 10.52 3.33
CA GLN A 185 -15.02 10.04 3.09
C GLN A 185 -15.15 9.34 1.73
N GLN A 186 -14.41 9.79 0.71
CA GLN A 186 -14.36 9.10 -0.59
C GLN A 186 -13.69 7.72 -0.45
N ALA A 187 -12.59 7.60 0.30
CA ALA A 187 -11.96 6.31 0.59
C ALA A 187 -12.92 5.36 1.31
N ILE A 188 -13.63 5.85 2.33
CA ILE A 188 -14.66 5.10 3.07
C ILE A 188 -15.82 4.66 2.16
N LYS A 189 -16.27 5.53 1.26
CA LYS A 189 -17.33 5.20 0.30
C LYS A 189 -16.94 4.08 -0.65
N ILE A 190 -15.66 4.05 -1.07
CA ILE A 190 -15.11 3.00 -1.93
C ILE A 190 -14.96 1.69 -1.13
N SER A 191 -14.39 1.77 0.06
CA SER A 191 -14.18 0.64 0.97
C SER A 191 -14.76 0.96 2.35
N PRO A 192 -15.99 0.51 2.66
CA PRO A 192 -16.59 0.69 3.98
C PRO A 192 -15.89 -0.05 5.12
N GLN A 193 -14.94 -0.91 4.82
CA GLN A 193 -14.08 -1.62 5.77
C GLN A 193 -12.63 -1.15 5.69
N TYR A 194 -12.40 0.16 5.79
CA TYR A 194 -11.08 0.79 5.74
C TYR A 194 -10.78 1.50 7.06
N PRO A 195 -10.26 0.79 8.08
CA PRO A 195 -10.10 1.31 9.43
C PRO A 195 -9.19 2.53 9.52
N GLU A 196 -8.14 2.62 8.67
CA GLU A 196 -7.22 3.76 8.64
C GLU A 196 -7.92 5.06 8.22
N ALA A 197 -8.85 4.98 7.27
CA ALA A 197 -9.60 6.15 6.80
C ALA A 197 -10.58 6.64 7.87
N TYR A 198 -11.27 5.73 8.56
CA TYR A 198 -12.13 6.08 9.70
C TYR A 198 -11.33 6.67 10.86
N TYR A 199 -10.18 6.07 11.19
CA TYR A 199 -9.32 6.57 12.25
C TYR A 199 -8.82 7.99 11.94
N SER A 200 -8.35 8.23 10.72
CA SER A 200 -7.88 9.55 10.29
C SER A 200 -8.99 10.59 10.31
N LEU A 201 -10.20 10.22 9.87
CA LEU A 201 -11.38 11.08 9.96
C LEU A 201 -11.73 11.39 11.43
N GLY A 202 -11.70 10.37 12.30
CA GLY A 202 -11.94 10.53 13.74
C GLY A 202 -10.91 11.46 14.39
N SER A 203 -9.64 11.34 14.00
CA SER A 203 -8.56 12.21 14.50
C SER A 203 -8.77 13.68 14.11
N ILE A 204 -9.15 13.94 12.86
CA ILE A 204 -9.51 15.30 12.40
C ILE A 204 -10.68 15.85 13.19
N LEU A 205 -11.75 15.09 13.39
CA LEU A 205 -12.93 15.51 14.15
C LEU A 205 -12.59 15.79 15.62
N PHE A 206 -11.73 14.95 16.21
CA PHE A 206 -11.23 15.18 17.57
C PHE A 206 -10.45 16.49 17.70
N GLU A 207 -9.57 16.81 16.76
CA GLU A 207 -8.83 18.08 16.71
C GLU A 207 -9.78 19.28 16.57
N GLN A 208 -10.86 19.14 15.80
CA GLN A 208 -11.90 20.16 15.65
C GLN A 208 -12.80 20.28 16.90
N GLY A 209 -12.70 19.37 17.86
CA GLY A 209 -13.54 19.34 19.06
C GLY A 209 -14.90 18.68 18.86
N ASP A 210 -15.16 18.08 17.70
CA ASP A 210 -16.33 17.25 17.45
C ASP A 210 -16.11 15.84 18.06
N LEU A 211 -16.29 15.77 19.38
CA LEU A 211 -16.01 14.57 20.15
C LEU A 211 -16.98 13.42 19.82
N GLU A 212 -18.24 13.74 19.51
CA GLU A 212 -19.23 12.71 19.14
C GLU A 212 -18.94 12.15 17.75
N GLY A 213 -18.63 12.99 16.77
CA GLY A 213 -18.20 12.57 15.44
C GLY A 213 -16.92 11.74 15.48
N ALA A 214 -15.94 12.19 16.28
CA ALA A 214 -14.69 11.46 16.47
C ALA A 214 -14.92 10.06 17.05
N LEU A 215 -15.73 9.96 18.12
CA LEU A 215 -16.06 8.68 18.75
C LEU A 215 -16.80 7.74 17.79
N ALA A 216 -17.71 8.28 16.98
CA ALA A 216 -18.40 7.50 15.95
C ALA A 216 -17.41 6.94 14.93
N ALA A 217 -16.49 7.77 14.42
CA ALA A 217 -15.49 7.35 13.43
C ALA A 217 -14.51 6.32 14.02
N PHE A 218 -14.03 6.49 15.25
CA PHE A 218 -13.17 5.49 15.91
C PHE A 218 -13.90 4.16 16.13
N ARG A 219 -15.19 4.21 16.42
CA ARG A 219 -16.02 2.99 16.56
C ARG A 219 -16.16 2.24 15.23
N GLU A 220 -16.38 2.96 14.12
CA GLU A 220 -16.40 2.36 12.78
C GLU A 220 -15.03 1.75 12.41
N ALA A 221 -13.91 2.41 12.77
CA ALA A 221 -12.58 1.85 12.59
C ALA A 221 -12.41 0.52 13.35
N ALA A 222 -12.85 0.47 14.61
CA ALA A 222 -12.80 -0.75 15.43
C ALA A 222 -13.72 -1.86 14.90
N GLN A 223 -14.88 -1.53 14.36
CA GLN A 223 -15.80 -2.49 13.74
C GLN A 223 -15.23 -3.05 12.43
N SER A 224 -14.55 -2.21 11.65
CA SER A 224 -13.89 -2.60 10.40
C SER A 224 -12.72 -3.56 10.64
N ASN A 225 -11.99 -3.34 11.74
CA ASN A 225 -10.92 -4.22 12.20
C ASN A 225 -10.82 -4.18 13.73
N SER A 226 -11.27 -5.24 14.39
CA SER A 226 -11.25 -5.35 15.85
C SER A 226 -9.85 -5.39 16.46
N ASN A 227 -8.80 -5.64 15.67
CA ASN A 227 -7.41 -5.61 16.10
C ASN A 227 -6.71 -4.27 15.80
N TYR A 228 -7.45 -3.27 15.33
CA TYR A 228 -6.89 -1.95 15.03
C TYR A 228 -6.76 -1.11 16.31
N ALA A 229 -5.65 -1.28 17.00
CA ALA A 229 -5.38 -0.68 18.32
C ALA A 229 -5.58 0.84 18.37
N ASN A 230 -5.22 1.55 17.27
CA ASN A 230 -5.36 3.00 17.17
C ASN A 230 -6.81 3.47 17.36
N ALA A 231 -7.80 2.69 16.92
CA ALA A 231 -9.22 3.04 17.08
C ALA A 231 -9.62 3.11 18.56
N TYR A 232 -9.19 2.15 19.36
CA TYR A 232 -9.47 2.11 20.80
C TYR A 232 -8.69 3.19 21.55
N TYR A 233 -7.45 3.44 21.14
CA TYR A 233 -6.64 4.54 21.67
C TYR A 233 -7.30 5.89 21.41
N GLY A 234 -7.76 6.15 20.17
CA GLY A 234 -8.49 7.36 19.81
C GLY A 234 -9.80 7.52 20.59
N ALA A 235 -10.57 6.44 20.75
CA ALA A 235 -11.77 6.45 21.57
C ALA A 235 -11.46 6.77 23.06
N GLY A 236 -10.34 6.25 23.57
CA GLY A 236 -9.85 6.56 24.91
C GLY A 236 -9.56 8.04 25.11
N LEU A 237 -8.92 8.69 24.14
CA LEU A 237 -8.68 10.15 24.17
C LEU A 237 -9.99 10.94 24.19
N VAL A 238 -11.00 10.51 23.42
CA VAL A 238 -12.32 11.15 23.43
C VAL A 238 -12.97 11.03 24.81
N PHE A 239 -12.99 9.82 25.39
CA PHE A 239 -13.58 9.58 26.72
C PHE A 239 -12.88 10.38 27.82
N LEU A 240 -11.54 10.46 27.80
CA LEU A 240 -10.79 11.32 28.73
C LEU A 240 -11.23 12.78 28.61
N ARG A 241 -11.37 13.28 27.40
CA ARG A 241 -11.78 14.68 27.16
C ARG A 241 -13.23 14.97 27.57
N GLN A 242 -14.06 13.92 27.60
CA GLN A 242 -15.44 13.97 28.11
C GLN A 242 -15.54 13.71 29.61
N ASN A 243 -14.44 13.49 30.34
CA ASN A 243 -14.36 13.05 31.74
C ASN A 243 -15.10 11.70 32.01
N ARG A 244 -15.21 10.88 30.99
CA ARG A 244 -15.78 9.52 31.08
C ARG A 244 -14.69 8.53 31.39
N PHE A 245 -14.15 8.62 32.61
CA PHE A 245 -12.92 7.89 32.99
C PHE A 245 -13.08 6.38 32.97
N SER A 246 -14.25 5.84 33.39
CA SER A 246 -14.51 4.41 33.36
C SER A 246 -14.53 3.85 31.94
N ASP A 247 -15.12 4.59 30.98
CA ASP A 247 -15.12 4.18 29.58
C ASP A 247 -13.70 4.28 28.98
N ALA A 248 -12.95 5.31 29.36
CA ALA A 248 -11.55 5.48 28.94
C ALA A 248 -10.70 4.29 29.43
N GLU A 249 -10.84 3.87 30.69
CA GLU A 249 -10.10 2.73 31.25
C GLU A 249 -10.30 1.48 30.38
N GLN A 250 -11.55 1.14 30.05
CA GLN A 250 -11.86 -0.08 29.29
C GLN A 250 -11.19 -0.09 27.91
N VAL A 251 -11.34 0.99 27.16
CA VAL A 251 -10.83 1.04 25.78
C VAL A 251 -9.30 1.21 25.72
N LEU A 252 -8.71 1.94 26.68
CA LEU A 252 -7.25 2.12 26.74
C LEU A 252 -6.54 0.85 27.21
N GLU A 253 -7.14 0.08 28.12
CA GLU A 253 -6.63 -1.24 28.50
C GLU A 253 -6.60 -2.18 27.29
N TYR A 254 -7.68 -2.19 26.51
CA TYR A 254 -7.76 -2.99 25.29
C TYR A 254 -6.75 -2.53 24.22
N ALA A 255 -6.61 -1.21 23.99
CA ALA A 255 -5.62 -0.66 23.09
C ALA A 255 -4.18 -1.05 23.48
N ARG A 256 -3.83 -0.90 24.76
CA ARG A 256 -2.53 -1.30 25.31
C ARG A 256 -2.22 -2.77 25.02
N ASP A 257 -3.19 -3.63 25.29
CA ASP A 257 -3.00 -5.08 25.13
C ASP A 257 -2.85 -5.47 23.66
N LEU A 258 -3.60 -4.82 22.75
CA LEU A 258 -3.42 -4.98 21.31
C LEU A 258 -2.04 -4.49 20.84
N TYR A 259 -1.57 -3.32 21.30
CA TYR A 259 -0.23 -2.84 20.96
C TYR A 259 0.86 -3.78 21.47
N LYS A 260 0.72 -4.32 22.69
CA LYS A 260 1.66 -5.34 23.22
C LYS A 260 1.67 -6.60 22.36
N ALA A 261 0.49 -7.11 21.97
CA ALA A 261 0.38 -8.28 21.11
C ALA A 261 0.99 -8.05 19.71
N GLN A 262 0.94 -6.82 19.22
CA GLN A 262 1.53 -6.41 17.93
C GLN A 262 3.03 -6.06 18.02
N GLY A 263 3.62 -6.09 19.22
CA GLY A 263 5.03 -5.72 19.44
C GLY A 263 5.32 -4.22 19.35
N ILE A 264 4.29 -3.36 19.44
CA ILE A 264 4.39 -1.89 19.32
C ILE A 264 4.55 -1.29 20.72
N SER A 265 5.73 -1.45 21.31
CA SER A 265 5.99 -1.15 22.72
C SER A 265 5.81 0.32 23.09
N GLU A 266 6.15 1.25 22.20
CA GLU A 266 6.00 2.70 22.44
C GLU A 266 4.54 3.09 22.62
N TRP A 267 3.68 2.66 21.70
CA TRP A 267 2.24 2.95 21.79
C TRP A 267 1.55 2.20 22.92
N ALA A 268 2.06 1.01 23.29
CA ALA A 268 1.60 0.32 24.48
C ALA A 268 1.91 1.11 25.76
N ALA A 269 3.09 1.73 25.84
CA ALA A 269 3.45 2.60 26.96
C ALA A 269 2.59 3.87 27.02
N ASN A 270 2.35 4.52 25.88
CA ASN A 270 1.48 5.69 25.80
C ASN A 270 0.04 5.35 26.24
N ALA A 271 -0.48 4.20 25.83
CA ALA A 271 -1.80 3.74 26.27
C ALA A 271 -1.84 3.44 27.78
N GLU A 272 -0.77 2.89 28.36
CA GLU A 272 -0.68 2.64 29.80
C GLU A 272 -0.67 3.97 30.59
N GLU A 273 0.07 4.99 30.13
CA GLU A 273 0.10 6.30 30.78
C GLU A 273 -1.31 6.94 30.83
N LEU A 274 -2.04 6.92 29.70
CA LEU A 274 -3.40 7.44 29.65
C LEU A 274 -4.37 6.61 30.50
N LEU A 275 -4.17 5.30 30.58
CA LEU A 275 -4.93 4.40 31.45
C LEU A 275 -4.74 4.73 32.93
N GLU A 276 -3.50 4.97 33.35
CA GLU A 276 -3.19 5.43 34.72
C GLU A 276 -3.84 6.79 35.04
N GLN A 277 -3.81 7.71 34.07
CA GLN A 277 -4.51 9.01 34.20
C GLN A 277 -6.01 8.82 34.41
N ALA A 278 -6.66 7.95 33.61
CA ALA A 278 -8.08 7.64 33.75
C ALA A 278 -8.39 7.06 35.13
N ARG A 279 -7.62 6.07 35.62
CA ARG A 279 -7.77 5.44 36.93
C ARG A 279 -7.61 6.42 38.08
N ASN A 280 -6.64 7.33 37.99
CA ASN A 280 -6.41 8.35 39.02
C ASN A 280 -7.52 9.40 39.08
N SER A 281 -8.13 9.71 37.94
CA SER A 281 -9.23 10.68 37.84
C SER A 281 -10.61 10.07 38.19
N ASN A 282 -10.72 8.74 38.22
CA ASN A 282 -11.93 7.99 38.56
C ASN A 282 -12.06 7.70 40.07
N ARG A 283 -11.00 8.01 40.86
CA ARG A 283 -10.96 7.87 42.32
C ARG A 283 -11.43 9.15 43.01
#